data_48dc2445a7660bc8d3bf7c833417c0f9
#
_entry.id   48dc2445a7660bc8d3bf7c833417c0f9
#
_cell.length_a   1.000
_cell.length_b   1.000
_cell.length_c   1.000
_cell.angle_alpha   90.00
_cell.angle_beta   90.00
_cell.angle_gamma   90.00
#
_symmetry.space_group_name_H-M   'P 1'
#
loop_
_entity.id
_entity.type
_entity.pdbx_description
1 polymer ?
#
loop_
_entity_poly.entity_id
_entity_poly.type
_entity_poly.pdbx_seq_one_letter_code
_entity_poly.pdbx_strand_id
1 'polypeptide(L)'
;AVFDTAFHQTMPKENYMYALPYDLYSDHGIRRYGFHGTSHYFVTLRASELLNIPVDKLNIISCHLGNGSSVTAVKNGKSYITSMGQTPLAGVPMGTRCGDIDPAIVTFMQTRLGKSAEEVDAILNKESGVAGVSGVSSDFRDLENASDEGNERAQLALDMFHARVRETVAAYAADLG
;
A
#
# COMPACT_ATOMS: atom_id res chain seq x y z
N ALA A 1 -1.02 -21.45 -12.25
CA ALA A 1 -1.58 -20.42 -11.38
C ALA A 1 -0.66 -19.18 -11.41
N VAL A 2 -1.22 -18.00 -11.38
CA VAL A 2 -0.48 -16.74 -11.25
C VAL A 2 -0.72 -16.24 -9.84
N PHE A 3 0.37 -16.01 -9.09
CA PHE A 3 0.29 -15.52 -7.71
C PHE A 3 0.67 -14.05 -7.69
N ASP A 4 -0.21 -13.23 -7.14
CA ASP A 4 -0.05 -11.76 -7.06
C ASP A 4 1.10 -11.32 -6.16
N THR A 5 1.60 -12.23 -5.32
CA THR A 5 2.75 -12.02 -4.43
C THR A 5 4.09 -12.48 -5.03
N ALA A 6 4.09 -13.15 -6.20
CA ALA A 6 5.28 -13.83 -6.73
C ALA A 6 6.46 -12.88 -7.00
N PHE A 7 6.20 -11.70 -7.59
CA PHE A 7 7.24 -10.71 -7.86
C PHE A 7 7.96 -10.23 -6.59
N HIS A 8 7.24 -10.17 -5.47
CA HIS A 8 7.76 -9.68 -4.19
C HIS A 8 8.58 -10.70 -3.40
N GLN A 9 8.73 -11.95 -3.90
CA GLN A 9 9.53 -12.99 -3.23
C GLN A 9 11.04 -12.67 -3.24
N THR A 10 11.46 -11.67 -4.01
CA THR A 10 12.85 -11.22 -4.08
C THR A 10 13.22 -10.19 -3.00
N MET A 11 12.25 -9.70 -2.21
CA MET A 11 12.52 -8.75 -1.13
C MET A 11 13.54 -9.33 -0.14
N PRO A 12 14.55 -8.56 0.29
CA PRO A 12 15.48 -8.98 1.33
C PRO A 12 14.79 -9.07 2.69
N LYS A 13 15.41 -9.81 3.61
CA LYS A 13 14.80 -10.18 4.90
C LYS A 13 14.41 -8.96 5.75
N GLU A 14 15.25 -7.96 5.79
CA GLU A 14 15.02 -6.71 6.51
C GLU A 14 13.80 -5.92 6.00
N ASN A 15 13.40 -6.12 4.74
CA ASN A 15 12.25 -5.43 4.13
C ASN A 15 10.95 -6.23 4.24
N TYR A 16 11.01 -7.55 4.38
CA TYR A 16 9.80 -8.34 4.54
C TYR A 16 9.46 -8.70 6.00
N MET A 17 10.41 -8.64 6.92
CA MET A 17 10.18 -8.92 8.34
C MET A 17 9.47 -7.76 9.02
N TYR A 18 8.55 -8.08 9.93
CA TYR A 18 8.05 -7.13 10.91
C TYR A 18 8.89 -7.20 12.18
N ALA A 19 9.02 -6.08 12.88
CA ALA A 19 9.69 -6.02 14.19
C ALA A 19 8.77 -6.59 15.31
N LEU A 20 8.42 -7.85 15.16
CA LEU A 20 7.59 -8.64 16.08
C LEU A 20 8.44 -9.81 16.62
N PRO A 21 8.00 -10.52 17.68
CA PRO A 21 8.65 -11.75 18.12
C PRO A 21 8.91 -12.70 16.95
N TYR A 22 10.13 -13.25 16.89
CA TYR A 22 10.61 -13.99 15.72
C TYR A 22 9.81 -15.26 15.43
N ASP A 23 9.26 -15.88 16.45
CA ASP A 23 8.39 -17.06 16.38
C ASP A 23 7.10 -16.80 15.57
N LEU A 24 6.60 -15.57 15.56
CA LEU A 24 5.48 -15.20 14.71
C LEU A 24 5.81 -15.33 13.21
N TYR A 25 7.07 -15.11 12.86
CA TYR A 25 7.54 -15.37 11.51
C TYR A 25 7.86 -16.85 11.28
N SER A 26 8.68 -17.48 12.16
CA SER A 26 9.15 -18.86 11.94
C SER A 26 8.02 -19.89 11.96
N ASP A 27 7.05 -19.73 12.86
CA ASP A 27 6.03 -20.74 13.11
C ASP A 27 4.71 -20.43 12.39
N HIS A 28 4.44 -19.15 12.13
CA HIS A 28 3.17 -18.69 11.55
C HIS A 28 3.31 -17.97 10.20
N GLY A 29 4.53 -17.72 9.73
CA GLY A 29 4.77 -17.08 8.44
C GLY A 29 4.33 -15.61 8.39
N ILE A 30 4.27 -14.93 9.55
CA ILE A 30 3.87 -13.51 9.61
C ILE A 30 5.00 -12.65 9.06
N ARG A 31 4.78 -12.12 7.84
CA ARG A 31 5.73 -11.28 7.12
C ARG A 31 5.00 -10.42 6.09
N ARG A 32 5.72 -9.45 5.51
CA ARG A 32 5.26 -8.73 4.31
C ARG A 32 5.35 -9.67 3.09
N TYR A 33 4.23 -9.85 2.40
CA TYR A 33 4.14 -10.58 1.13
C TYR A 33 4.06 -9.64 -0.06
N GLY A 34 3.33 -8.54 0.08
CA GLY A 34 3.04 -7.61 -1.00
C GLY A 34 2.02 -8.15 -1.99
N PHE A 35 1.44 -7.25 -2.77
CA PHE A 35 0.40 -7.56 -3.76
C PHE A 35 0.59 -6.69 -5.00
N HIS A 36 -0.28 -6.82 -5.99
CA HIS A 36 -0.14 -6.22 -7.31
C HIS A 36 1.19 -6.62 -8.01
N GLY A 37 1.77 -7.75 -7.63
CA GLY A 37 3.07 -8.20 -8.11
C GLY A 37 3.12 -8.37 -9.62
N THR A 38 2.07 -8.90 -10.23
CA THR A 38 1.96 -9.01 -11.69
C THR A 38 2.00 -7.64 -12.37
N SER A 39 1.31 -6.65 -11.81
CA SER A 39 1.31 -5.29 -12.32
C SER A 39 2.69 -4.64 -12.19
N HIS A 40 3.31 -4.70 -11.01
CA HIS A 40 4.64 -4.13 -10.78
C HIS A 40 5.71 -4.79 -11.67
N TYR A 41 5.63 -6.11 -11.84
CA TYR A 41 6.53 -6.83 -12.74
C TYR A 41 6.34 -6.39 -14.19
N PHE A 42 5.10 -6.33 -14.69
CA PHE A 42 4.81 -5.88 -16.04
C PHE A 42 5.33 -4.46 -16.29
N VAL A 43 5.05 -3.54 -15.37
CA VAL A 43 5.52 -2.14 -15.48
C VAL A 43 7.06 -2.09 -15.48
N THR A 44 7.73 -2.93 -14.68
CA THR A 44 9.20 -3.02 -14.67
C THR A 44 9.75 -3.43 -16.04
N LEU A 45 9.16 -4.45 -16.66
CA LEU A 45 9.58 -4.88 -18.01
C LEU A 45 9.33 -3.78 -19.05
N ARG A 46 8.17 -3.14 -19.01
CA ARG A 46 7.84 -2.06 -19.94
C ARG A 46 8.74 -0.84 -19.76
N ALA A 47 9.08 -0.48 -18.51
CA ALA A 47 10.03 0.59 -18.24
C ALA A 47 11.44 0.28 -18.79
N SER A 48 11.90 -0.97 -18.63
CA SER A 48 13.17 -1.44 -19.20
C SER A 48 13.20 -1.27 -20.72
N GLU A 49 12.14 -1.68 -21.41
CA GLU A 49 12.02 -1.52 -22.86
C GLU A 49 11.99 -0.05 -23.29
N LEU A 50 11.17 0.77 -22.67
CA LEU A 50 11.00 2.18 -23.02
C LEU A 50 12.25 3.03 -22.75
N LEU A 51 12.97 2.74 -21.67
CA LEU A 51 14.20 3.42 -21.28
C LEU A 51 15.44 2.85 -21.95
N ASN A 52 15.31 1.71 -22.65
CA ASN A 52 16.43 0.96 -23.23
C ASN A 52 17.52 0.64 -22.19
N ILE A 53 17.10 0.28 -20.98
CA ILE A 53 17.97 -0.13 -19.87
C ILE A 53 17.72 -1.62 -19.60
N PRO A 54 18.75 -2.49 -19.56
CA PRO A 54 18.59 -3.88 -19.18
C PRO A 54 17.87 -4.04 -17.85
N VAL A 55 16.93 -4.96 -17.75
CA VAL A 55 16.06 -5.12 -16.58
C VAL A 55 16.86 -5.33 -15.29
N ASP A 56 17.98 -6.06 -15.36
CA ASP A 56 18.88 -6.34 -14.25
C ASP A 56 19.72 -5.12 -13.79
N LYS A 57 19.60 -3.98 -14.48
CA LYS A 57 20.21 -2.69 -14.13
C LYS A 57 19.19 -1.61 -13.85
N LEU A 58 17.89 -1.94 -13.93
CA LEU A 58 16.83 -0.97 -13.78
C LEU A 58 16.49 -0.77 -12.29
N ASN A 59 16.55 0.49 -11.85
CA ASN A 59 16.07 0.94 -10.55
C ASN A 59 14.91 1.91 -10.78
N ILE A 60 13.72 1.55 -10.30
CA ILE A 60 12.51 2.39 -10.43
C ILE A 60 11.63 2.28 -9.20
N ILE A 61 10.74 3.25 -9.04
CA ILE A 61 9.61 3.18 -8.12
C ILE A 61 8.36 3.03 -8.98
N SER A 62 7.67 1.92 -8.81
CA SER A 62 6.42 1.62 -9.51
C SER A 62 5.24 1.91 -8.59
N CYS A 63 4.29 2.71 -9.07
CA CYS A 63 3.05 3.04 -8.37
C CYS A 63 1.87 2.39 -9.08
N HIS A 64 1.17 1.49 -8.42
CA HIS A 64 -0.12 0.96 -8.83
C HIS A 64 -1.20 1.70 -8.04
N LEU A 65 -1.87 2.67 -8.68
CA LEU A 65 -2.82 3.56 -8.02
C LEU A 65 -4.23 3.32 -8.58
N GLY A 66 -4.90 2.29 -8.08
CA GLY A 66 -6.28 1.95 -8.37
C GLY A 66 -7.13 2.05 -7.10
N ASN A 67 -8.31 1.40 -7.07
CA ASN A 67 -9.10 1.27 -5.84
C ASN A 67 -8.31 0.55 -4.72
N GLY A 68 -7.49 -0.46 -5.08
CA GLY A 68 -6.35 -0.88 -4.28
C GLY A 68 -5.10 -0.16 -4.79
N SER A 69 -4.23 0.31 -3.88
CA SER A 69 -3.03 1.06 -4.24
C SER A 69 -1.79 0.49 -3.56
N SER A 70 -0.70 0.42 -4.30
CA SER A 70 0.61 0.06 -3.75
C SER A 70 1.75 0.76 -4.47
N VAL A 71 2.83 0.96 -3.75
CA VAL A 71 4.10 1.51 -4.25
C VAL A 71 5.17 0.45 -4.04
N THR A 72 6.03 0.23 -5.03
CA THR A 72 7.10 -0.76 -4.98
C THR A 72 8.41 -0.15 -5.46
N ALA A 73 9.45 -0.24 -4.65
CA ALA A 73 10.81 -0.01 -5.10
C ALA A 73 11.33 -1.27 -5.80
N VAL A 74 11.80 -1.10 -7.01
CA VAL A 74 12.44 -2.14 -7.81
C VAL A 74 13.92 -1.80 -7.93
N LYS A 75 14.78 -2.71 -7.47
CA LYS A 75 16.23 -2.58 -7.51
C LYS A 75 16.83 -3.68 -8.38
N ASN A 76 17.59 -3.31 -9.41
CA ASN A 76 18.14 -4.25 -10.37
C ASN A 76 17.07 -5.21 -10.95
N GLY A 77 15.89 -4.66 -11.29
CA GLY A 77 14.77 -5.40 -11.85
C GLY A 77 14.02 -6.33 -10.89
N LYS A 78 14.36 -6.31 -9.60
CA LYS A 78 13.75 -7.15 -8.56
C LYS A 78 12.98 -6.30 -7.57
N SER A 79 11.85 -6.80 -7.08
CA SER A 79 11.13 -6.16 -5.97
C SER A 79 12.04 -6.08 -4.74
N TYR A 80 12.31 -4.88 -4.26
CA TYR A 80 13.17 -4.61 -3.10
C TYR A 80 12.34 -4.34 -1.84
N ILE A 81 11.29 -3.53 -1.96
CA ILE A 81 10.30 -3.27 -0.92
C ILE A 81 8.98 -2.88 -1.57
N THR A 82 7.87 -3.21 -0.93
CA THR A 82 6.52 -2.81 -1.38
C THR A 82 5.69 -2.33 -0.20
N SER A 83 4.72 -1.45 -0.46
CA SER A 83 3.92 -0.82 0.60
C SER A 83 2.88 -1.74 1.21
N MET A 84 2.24 -2.63 0.43
CA MET A 84 1.32 -3.62 0.99
C MET A 84 2.06 -4.63 1.86
N GLY A 85 1.40 -5.13 2.89
CA GLY A 85 1.99 -5.94 3.94
C GLY A 85 1.74 -7.45 3.80
N GLN A 86 1.41 -8.07 4.92
CA GLN A 86 0.92 -9.46 4.98
C GLN A 86 -0.40 -9.60 4.24
N THR A 87 -1.21 -8.55 4.25
CA THR A 87 -2.47 -8.43 3.53
C THR A 87 -2.44 -7.19 2.64
N PRO A 88 -3.40 -7.03 1.71
CA PRO A 88 -3.49 -5.83 0.87
C PRO A 88 -4.10 -4.61 1.61
N LEU A 89 -4.09 -4.60 2.96
CA LEU A 89 -4.60 -3.51 3.78
C LEU A 89 -3.54 -2.45 4.09
N ALA A 90 -2.31 -2.89 4.40
CA ALA A 90 -1.20 -2.00 4.78
C ALA A 90 -0.72 -1.11 3.62
N GLY A 91 -0.01 -0.06 3.94
CA GLY A 91 0.61 0.87 2.99
C GLY A 91 -0.14 2.19 2.87
N VAL A 92 -0.24 2.71 1.66
CA VAL A 92 -0.93 3.98 1.40
C VAL A 92 -2.45 3.83 1.57
N PRO A 93 -3.17 4.90 1.96
CA PRO A 93 -4.64 4.89 1.94
C PRO A 93 -5.16 4.52 0.55
N MET A 94 -6.31 3.88 0.49
CA MET A 94 -6.89 3.41 -0.77
C MET A 94 -8.34 3.88 -0.89
N GLY A 95 -9.08 3.37 -1.85
CA GLY A 95 -10.49 3.73 -2.02
C GLY A 95 -11.30 3.56 -0.73
N THR A 96 -11.24 2.36 -0.13
CA THR A 96 -11.98 2.02 1.10
C THR A 96 -11.11 1.45 2.23
N ARG A 97 -9.83 1.17 1.98
CA ARG A 97 -8.88 0.61 2.95
C ARG A 97 -8.08 1.73 3.62
N CYS A 98 -7.86 1.59 4.92
CA CYS A 98 -7.19 2.63 5.71
C CYS A 98 -5.70 2.84 5.36
N GLY A 99 -5.00 1.82 4.85
CA GLY A 99 -3.55 1.82 4.78
C GLY A 99 -2.92 1.68 6.18
N ASP A 100 -1.71 2.22 6.34
CA ASP A 100 -0.99 2.16 7.62
C ASP A 100 -1.66 3.04 8.68
N ILE A 101 -1.88 2.45 9.85
CA ILE A 101 -2.38 3.12 11.06
C ILE A 101 -1.54 2.69 12.26
N ASP A 102 -1.68 3.42 13.38
CA ASP A 102 -1.16 2.95 14.67
C ASP A 102 -1.92 1.67 15.08
N PRO A 103 -1.22 0.54 15.32
CA PRO A 103 -1.85 -0.73 15.73
C PRO A 103 -2.71 -0.60 17.00
N ALA A 104 -2.39 0.34 17.90
CA ALA A 104 -3.16 0.56 19.12
C ALA A 104 -4.60 1.03 18.84
N ILE A 105 -4.87 1.60 17.66
CA ILE A 105 -6.23 1.97 17.25
C ILE A 105 -7.13 0.75 17.17
N VAL A 106 -6.63 -0.40 16.72
CA VAL A 106 -7.38 -1.68 16.67
C VAL A 106 -7.85 -2.06 18.08
N THR A 107 -6.91 -2.08 19.03
CA THR A 107 -7.21 -2.39 20.42
C THR A 107 -8.17 -1.37 21.04
N PHE A 108 -8.00 -0.07 20.73
CA PHE A 108 -8.91 0.99 21.19
C PHE A 108 -10.34 0.77 20.69
N MET A 109 -10.53 0.46 19.41
CA MET A 109 -11.86 0.20 18.85
C MET A 109 -12.53 -0.99 19.54
N GLN A 110 -11.78 -2.06 19.84
CA GLN A 110 -12.31 -3.23 20.52
C GLN A 110 -12.65 -2.95 22.00
N THR A 111 -11.71 -2.34 22.75
CA THR A 111 -11.82 -2.23 24.21
C THR A 111 -12.60 -1.00 24.68
N ARG A 112 -12.61 0.09 23.90
CA ARG A 112 -13.25 1.34 24.27
C ARG A 112 -14.54 1.62 23.51
N LEU A 113 -14.60 1.18 22.24
CA LEU A 113 -15.81 1.37 21.40
C LEU A 113 -16.67 0.08 21.34
N GLY A 114 -16.21 -1.02 21.95
CA GLY A 114 -16.95 -2.28 22.03
C GLY A 114 -17.11 -3.00 20.69
N LYS A 115 -16.25 -2.69 19.72
CA LYS A 115 -16.30 -3.31 18.39
C LYS A 115 -15.78 -4.73 18.42
N SER A 116 -16.45 -5.66 17.70
CA SER A 116 -15.91 -6.99 17.48
C SER A 116 -14.70 -6.97 16.53
N ALA A 117 -13.96 -8.07 16.46
CA ALA A 117 -12.85 -8.20 15.52
C ALA A 117 -13.32 -8.06 14.06
N GLU A 118 -14.49 -8.64 13.74
CA GLU A 118 -15.12 -8.59 12.41
C GLU A 118 -15.56 -7.18 12.05
N GLU A 119 -16.11 -6.43 13.02
CA GLU A 119 -16.49 -5.02 12.81
C GLU A 119 -15.25 -4.15 12.58
N VAL A 120 -14.18 -4.37 13.33
CA VAL A 120 -12.91 -3.65 13.12
C VAL A 120 -12.33 -3.97 11.75
N ASP A 121 -12.32 -5.25 11.35
CA ASP A 121 -11.87 -5.64 10.00
C ASP A 121 -12.70 -4.96 8.91
N ALA A 122 -14.02 -4.90 9.05
CA ALA A 122 -14.91 -4.22 8.11
C ALA A 122 -14.59 -2.71 8.03
N ILE A 123 -14.41 -2.05 9.16
CA ILE A 123 -14.04 -0.63 9.21
C ILE A 123 -12.73 -0.39 8.45
N LEU A 124 -11.70 -1.17 8.73
CA LEU A 124 -10.37 -0.96 8.15
C LEU A 124 -10.33 -1.26 6.64
N ASN A 125 -11.08 -2.26 6.17
CA ASN A 125 -11.04 -2.72 4.79
C ASN A 125 -12.09 -2.09 3.86
N LYS A 126 -13.26 -1.69 4.40
CA LYS A 126 -14.44 -1.34 3.58
C LYS A 126 -15.02 0.06 3.86
N GLU A 127 -14.75 0.62 5.04
CA GLU A 127 -15.38 1.85 5.51
C GLU A 127 -14.38 2.99 5.73
N SER A 128 -13.10 2.74 5.39
CA SER A 128 -11.98 3.67 5.58
C SER A 128 -11.51 4.26 4.24
N GLY A 129 -10.24 4.58 4.15
CA GLY A 129 -9.63 5.15 2.96
C GLY A 129 -10.20 6.51 2.57
N VAL A 130 -10.07 6.87 1.30
CA VAL A 130 -10.58 8.18 0.83
C VAL A 130 -12.10 8.27 0.92
N ALA A 131 -12.82 7.13 0.76
CA ALA A 131 -14.28 7.10 0.94
C ALA A 131 -14.68 7.39 2.38
N GLY A 132 -14.02 6.77 3.36
CA GLY A 132 -14.32 6.97 4.78
C GLY A 132 -14.00 8.39 5.26
N VAL A 133 -12.90 8.96 4.80
CA VAL A 133 -12.50 10.34 5.15
C VAL A 133 -13.42 11.34 4.50
N SER A 134 -13.67 11.24 3.20
CA SER A 134 -14.50 12.20 2.46
C SER A 134 -15.98 12.08 2.80
N GLY A 135 -16.47 10.86 2.98
CA GLY A 135 -17.91 10.57 3.05
C GLY A 135 -18.63 10.73 1.69
N VAL A 136 -17.88 10.78 0.59
CA VAL A 136 -18.40 10.99 -0.78
C VAL A 136 -18.33 9.71 -1.60
N SER A 137 -17.12 9.27 -1.95
CA SER A 137 -16.88 8.16 -2.89
C SER A 137 -15.49 7.57 -2.71
N SER A 138 -15.29 6.36 -3.22
CA SER A 138 -13.94 5.77 -3.42
C SER A 138 -13.36 6.12 -4.79
N ASP A 139 -14.12 6.72 -5.69
CA ASP A 139 -13.66 7.18 -7.00
C ASP A 139 -13.03 8.57 -6.89
N PHE A 140 -11.79 8.69 -7.30
CA PHE A 140 -11.02 9.93 -7.21
C PHE A 140 -11.63 11.06 -8.07
N ARG A 141 -12.29 10.74 -9.17
CA ARG A 141 -12.99 11.73 -10.01
C ARG A 141 -14.15 12.39 -9.27
N ASP A 142 -14.89 11.60 -8.48
CA ASP A 142 -15.98 12.12 -7.65
C ASP A 142 -15.42 13.01 -6.53
N LEU A 143 -14.25 12.63 -5.97
CA LEU A 143 -13.58 13.42 -4.93
C LEU A 143 -13.06 14.75 -5.48
N GLU A 144 -12.43 14.74 -6.66
CA GLU A 144 -11.97 15.95 -7.34
C GLU A 144 -13.13 16.90 -7.61
N ASN A 145 -14.21 16.40 -8.19
CA ASN A 145 -15.43 17.19 -8.45
C ASN A 145 -16.01 17.77 -7.15
N ALA A 146 -16.15 16.95 -6.10
CA ALA A 146 -16.68 17.42 -4.81
C ALA A 146 -15.75 18.46 -4.15
N SER A 147 -14.44 18.30 -4.29
CA SER A 147 -13.44 19.27 -3.81
C SER A 147 -13.56 20.60 -4.56
N ASP A 148 -13.68 20.57 -5.88
CA ASP A 148 -13.86 21.77 -6.72
C ASP A 148 -15.16 22.52 -6.38
N GLU A 149 -16.18 21.78 -5.92
CA GLU A 149 -17.45 22.33 -5.39
C GLU A 149 -17.34 22.82 -3.94
N GLY A 150 -16.15 22.76 -3.33
CA GLY A 150 -15.88 23.27 -1.98
C GLY A 150 -16.09 22.27 -0.84
N ASN A 151 -16.14 20.96 -1.12
CA ASN A 151 -16.22 19.94 -0.07
C ASN A 151 -14.84 19.76 0.60
N GLU A 152 -14.68 20.33 1.81
CA GLU A 152 -13.43 20.30 2.57
C GLU A 152 -12.96 18.87 2.93
N ARG A 153 -13.88 17.92 3.16
CA ARG A 153 -13.52 16.54 3.47
C ARG A 153 -13.04 15.77 2.23
N ALA A 154 -13.58 16.08 1.06
CA ALA A 154 -13.08 15.54 -0.20
C ALA A 154 -11.66 16.04 -0.47
N GLN A 155 -11.41 17.34 -0.30
CA GLN A 155 -10.06 17.91 -0.39
C GLN A 155 -9.09 17.26 0.61
N LEU A 156 -9.50 17.11 1.88
CA LEU A 156 -8.70 16.46 2.90
C LEU A 156 -8.32 15.01 2.52
N ALA A 157 -9.27 14.24 1.98
CA ALA A 157 -9.04 12.87 1.56
C ALA A 157 -8.00 12.78 0.43
N LEU A 158 -8.08 13.69 -0.55
CA LEU A 158 -7.11 13.81 -1.63
C LEU A 158 -5.72 14.19 -1.09
N ASP A 159 -5.65 15.18 -0.22
CA ASP A 159 -4.40 15.64 0.39
C ASP A 159 -3.72 14.56 1.22
N MET A 160 -4.49 13.79 2.00
CA MET A 160 -3.99 12.65 2.77
C MET A 160 -3.42 11.56 1.85
N PHE A 161 -4.12 11.22 0.78
CA PHE A 161 -3.64 10.24 -0.19
C PHE A 161 -2.35 10.70 -0.84
N HIS A 162 -2.30 11.92 -1.37
CA HIS A 162 -1.12 12.48 -2.03
C HIS A 162 0.07 12.57 -1.07
N ALA A 163 -0.17 12.97 0.19
CA ALA A 163 0.88 13.03 1.20
C ALA A 163 1.50 11.64 1.45
N ARG A 164 0.68 10.60 1.66
CA ARG A 164 1.18 9.25 1.93
C ARG A 164 1.90 8.62 0.73
N VAL A 165 1.39 8.82 -0.48
CA VAL A 165 2.08 8.36 -1.71
C VAL A 165 3.43 9.06 -1.83
N ARG A 166 3.49 10.38 -1.67
CA ARG A 166 4.72 11.16 -1.73
C ARG A 166 5.75 10.72 -0.69
N GLU A 167 5.33 10.52 0.57
CA GLU A 167 6.20 10.04 1.64
C GLU A 167 6.76 8.66 1.33
N THR A 168 5.93 7.73 0.84
CA THR A 168 6.35 6.39 0.47
C THR A 168 7.35 6.41 -0.69
N VAL A 169 7.07 7.21 -1.73
CA VAL A 169 7.98 7.38 -2.87
C VAL A 169 9.31 7.96 -2.41
N ALA A 170 9.30 8.98 -1.54
CA ALA A 170 10.53 9.59 -1.03
C ALA A 170 11.38 8.61 -0.19
N ALA A 171 10.73 7.81 0.69
CA ALA A 171 11.42 6.78 1.45
C ALA A 171 12.04 5.73 0.54
N TYR A 172 11.30 5.25 -0.46
CA TYR A 172 11.79 4.24 -1.39
C TYR A 172 12.87 4.78 -2.35
N ALA A 173 12.85 6.07 -2.66
CA ALA A 173 13.93 6.71 -3.41
C ALA A 173 15.25 6.67 -2.61
N ALA A 174 15.18 6.90 -1.30
CA ALA A 174 16.36 6.79 -0.43
C ALA A 174 16.91 5.35 -0.37
N ASP A 175 16.04 4.33 -0.41
CA ASP A 175 16.45 2.92 -0.44
C ASP A 175 17.17 2.52 -1.74
N LEU A 176 16.84 3.20 -2.83
CA LEU A 176 17.45 2.91 -4.14
C LEU A 176 18.81 3.61 -4.33
N GLY A 177 19.08 4.70 -3.60
CA GLY A 177 20.33 5.48 -3.63
C GLY A 177 20.29 6.65 -4.61
#